data_7bf209df8b4661e33f8fcc72d049974a
#
_entry.id   7bf209df8b4661e33f8fcc72d049974a
#
_cell.length_a   1.000
_cell.length_b   1.000
_cell.length_c   1.000
_cell.angle_alpha   90.00
_cell.angle_beta   90.00
_cell.angle_gamma   90.00
#
_symmetry.space_group_name_H-M   'P 1'
#
loop_
_entity.id
_entity.type
_entity.pdbx_description
1 polymer ?
#
loop_
_entity_poly.entity_id
_entity_poly.type
_entity_poly.pdbx_seq_one_letter_code
_entity_poly.pdbx_strand_id
1 'polypeptide(L)'
;MIRFVLAALAACLVLAATPALAAQNLDQLAERYVKLSLEIGEHEDGYIDAYYGPAEWAAAAKAGKRDLPALARAVDDLSFALGFASSKGSTELTAGDRRRVAFLQAQLTAARTRLRMMQGEKLSFEDEAEGLFGVRPVLKPLSSYDPYLAKIEALVPGDGPLWQRVDAFNDRFIIPADRLKPVMEAAIAECRRRTMAHIALPADERFTLEFVTGKSWSGYNWYKGNATSLIQVNTDLPVRLSRAVDLGCHEGYPGHHVLNMLLEARLSKGKGWVEFTVYPLFSPQSLIAEGSANYGIELAFPGDEKRAFEVATLYPLAGLDPKDAARYDALLEAQRALAGARFTIASEYLSGRITKEQAIALTQTYGLVSAKRAAQTVAFSEQYRSYVINYGLGLDMVRAFVERAGPDTDPRWKAMEWVISGPTLPSDLLR
;
A
#
# COMPACT_ATOMS: atom_id res chain seq x y z
N MET A 1 -56.60 63.76 15.60
CA MET A 1 -55.31 63.73 14.89
C MET A 1 -54.27 63.07 15.83
N ILE A 2 -54.23 61.79 15.92
CA ILE A 2 -53.19 61.01 16.58
C ILE A 2 -53.44 59.56 16.17
N ARG A 3 -52.70 59.07 15.19
CA ARG A 3 -52.56 57.62 14.89
C ARG A 3 -51.64 57.51 13.63
N PHE A 4 -50.36 57.53 13.85
CA PHE A 4 -49.35 57.06 12.89
C PHE A 4 -47.96 57.17 13.55
N VAL A 5 -47.68 56.39 14.56
CA VAL A 5 -46.29 56.08 15.00
C VAL A 5 -46.36 54.76 15.80
N LEU A 6 -46.33 53.65 15.16
CA LEU A 6 -46.08 52.34 15.80
C LEU A 6 -46.07 51.23 14.75
N ALA A 7 -45.17 51.35 13.75
CA ALA A 7 -44.93 50.27 12.82
C ALA A 7 -43.51 50.31 12.22
N ALA A 8 -42.51 50.59 13.07
CA ALA A 8 -41.10 50.63 12.61
C ALA A 8 -40.12 50.07 13.64
N LEU A 9 -40.49 49.03 14.39
CA LEU A 9 -39.60 48.42 15.40
C LEU A 9 -39.73 46.90 15.48
N ALA A 10 -39.99 46.22 14.38
CA ALA A 10 -40.07 44.74 14.37
C ALA A 10 -39.28 44.07 13.21
N ALA A 11 -38.31 44.76 12.60
CA ALA A 11 -37.55 44.25 11.44
C ALA A 11 -36.01 44.19 11.66
N CYS A 12 -35.53 44.23 12.93
CA CYS A 12 -34.10 44.24 13.22
C CYS A 12 -33.65 43.19 14.23
N LEU A 13 -34.22 41.99 14.22
CA LEU A 13 -33.79 40.96 15.16
C LEU A 13 -33.87 39.55 14.63
N VAL A 14 -33.43 39.32 13.35
CA VAL A 14 -33.08 38.00 12.84
C VAL A 14 -31.85 38.10 11.94
N LEU A 15 -30.81 38.72 12.46
CA LEU A 15 -29.47 38.72 11.86
C LEU A 15 -28.47 38.41 12.97
N ALA A 16 -28.78 37.35 13.77
CA ALA A 16 -27.82 36.88 14.74
C ALA A 16 -27.57 35.40 14.53
N ALA A 17 -26.34 35.11 14.30
CA ALA A 17 -25.69 33.81 14.38
C ALA A 17 -25.90 32.84 13.21
N THR A 18 -25.44 33.17 12.02
CA THR A 18 -24.59 32.23 11.37
C THR A 18 -23.25 32.29 12.11
N PRO A 19 -22.80 31.22 12.82
CA PRO A 19 -21.42 31.19 13.27
C PRO A 19 -20.59 31.32 11.98
N ALA A 20 -19.79 32.38 11.91
CA ALA A 20 -18.78 32.51 10.89
C ALA A 20 -18.00 31.19 10.92
N LEU A 21 -18.17 30.35 9.88
CA LEU A 21 -17.15 29.39 9.51
C LEU A 21 -15.96 30.28 9.16
N ALA A 22 -15.18 30.62 10.18
CA ALA A 22 -13.88 31.24 9.99
C ALA A 22 -13.19 30.33 8.98
N ALA A 23 -12.74 30.90 7.87
CA ALA A 23 -12.08 30.13 6.82
C ALA A 23 -10.92 29.37 7.48
N GLN A 24 -11.13 28.10 7.78
CA GLN A 24 -10.08 27.24 8.34
C GLN A 24 -9.00 27.16 7.28
N ASN A 25 -7.76 27.40 7.68
CA ASN A 25 -6.66 27.22 6.76
C ASN A 25 -6.46 25.71 6.48
N LEU A 26 -5.78 25.38 5.41
CA LEU A 26 -5.57 24.00 4.97
C LEU A 26 -4.86 23.15 6.05
N ASP A 27 -3.99 23.75 6.86
CA ASP A 27 -3.28 23.05 7.94
C ASP A 27 -4.23 22.63 9.07
N GLN A 28 -5.20 23.47 9.43
CA GLN A 28 -6.23 23.12 10.41
C GLN A 28 -7.15 22.01 9.92
N LEU A 29 -7.45 21.98 8.61
CA LEU A 29 -8.24 20.90 8.02
C LEU A 29 -7.44 19.58 7.98
N ALA A 30 -6.14 19.66 7.69
CA ALA A 30 -5.24 18.52 7.74
C ALA A 30 -5.07 17.97 9.16
N GLU A 31 -4.97 18.82 10.18
CA GLU A 31 -4.95 18.40 11.59
C GLU A 31 -6.25 17.68 11.97
N ARG A 32 -7.41 18.20 11.54
CA ARG A 32 -8.70 17.54 11.76
C ARG A 32 -8.75 16.16 11.11
N TYR A 33 -8.18 16.02 9.89
CA TYR A 33 -8.08 14.72 9.20
C TYR A 33 -7.26 13.71 10.02
N VAL A 34 -6.09 14.12 10.54
CA VAL A 34 -5.25 13.22 11.35
C VAL A 34 -6.00 12.74 12.59
N LYS A 35 -6.59 13.67 13.34
CA LYS A 35 -7.36 13.34 14.56
C LYS A 35 -8.55 12.41 14.26
N LEU A 36 -9.27 12.68 13.18
CA LEU A 36 -10.38 11.86 12.72
C LEU A 36 -9.92 10.45 12.31
N SER A 37 -8.80 10.33 11.62
CA SER A 37 -8.23 9.03 11.25
C SER A 37 -7.86 8.20 12.47
N LEU A 38 -7.26 8.82 13.50
CA LEU A 38 -6.95 8.16 14.76
C LEU A 38 -8.21 7.68 15.49
N GLU A 39 -9.28 8.48 15.53
CA GLU A 39 -10.56 8.08 16.13
C GLU A 39 -11.21 6.90 15.39
N ILE A 40 -11.13 6.87 14.05
CA ILE A 40 -11.60 5.72 13.25
C ILE A 40 -10.79 4.47 13.61
N GLY A 41 -9.47 4.62 13.80
CA GLY A 41 -8.58 3.54 14.21
C GLY A 41 -8.92 2.89 15.55
N GLU A 42 -9.60 3.61 16.45
CA GLU A 42 -10.09 3.04 17.71
C GLU A 42 -11.27 2.05 17.53
N HIS A 43 -11.85 1.96 16.34
CA HIS A 43 -12.92 1.03 15.99
C HIS A 43 -12.46 -0.20 15.22
N GLU A 44 -11.24 -0.19 14.69
CA GLU A 44 -10.72 -1.28 13.89
C GLU A 44 -9.20 -1.44 14.09
N ASP A 45 -8.80 -2.56 14.70
CA ASP A 45 -7.38 -2.90 14.85
C ASP A 45 -6.69 -2.99 13.47
N GLY A 46 -5.55 -2.30 13.33
CA GLY A 46 -4.80 -2.26 12.08
C GLY A 46 -5.34 -1.28 11.02
N TYR A 47 -6.35 -0.46 11.33
CA TYR A 47 -6.77 0.63 10.44
C TYR A 47 -5.66 1.67 10.25
N ILE A 48 -4.93 2.00 11.32
CA ILE A 48 -3.74 2.84 11.26
C ILE A 48 -2.51 1.94 11.17
N ASP A 49 -1.83 1.98 10.02
CA ASP A 49 -0.61 1.24 9.76
C ASP A 49 0.61 1.89 10.44
N ALA A 50 0.72 3.22 10.35
CA ALA A 50 1.78 3.98 11.00
C ALA A 50 1.25 5.32 11.54
N TYR A 51 1.76 5.72 12.70
CA TYR A 51 1.54 7.03 13.27
C TYR A 51 2.79 7.51 14.02
N TYR A 52 3.31 8.68 13.65
CA TYR A 52 4.45 9.32 14.29
C TYR A 52 4.23 10.83 14.54
N GLY A 53 2.94 11.24 14.60
CA GLY A 53 2.51 12.60 14.97
C GLY A 53 2.47 12.82 16.48
N PRO A 54 1.86 13.93 16.94
CA PRO A 54 1.76 14.28 18.36
C PRO A 54 1.06 13.19 19.19
N ALA A 55 1.73 12.66 20.21
CA ALA A 55 1.23 11.55 21.02
C ALA A 55 -0.11 11.88 21.74
N GLU A 56 -0.32 13.15 22.08
CA GLU A 56 -1.56 13.63 22.70
C GLU A 56 -2.77 13.49 21.78
N TRP A 57 -2.62 13.49 20.45
CA TRP A 57 -3.74 13.28 19.54
C TRP A 57 -4.22 11.82 19.55
N ALA A 58 -3.29 10.87 19.60
CA ALA A 58 -3.65 9.46 19.76
C ALA A 58 -4.28 9.18 21.12
N ALA A 59 -3.76 9.79 22.19
CA ALA A 59 -4.35 9.69 23.51
C ALA A 59 -5.76 10.27 23.57
N ALA A 60 -6.00 11.42 22.92
CA ALA A 60 -7.32 12.05 22.84
C ALA A 60 -8.31 11.19 22.02
N ALA A 61 -7.90 10.60 20.92
CA ALA A 61 -8.73 9.69 20.14
C ALA A 61 -9.21 8.50 20.96
N LYS A 62 -8.29 7.89 21.72
CA LYS A 62 -8.60 6.77 22.62
C LYS A 62 -9.56 7.15 23.75
N ALA A 63 -9.41 8.36 24.31
CA ALA A 63 -10.25 8.84 25.42
C ALA A 63 -11.64 9.29 24.98
N GLY A 64 -11.76 9.84 23.77
CA GLY A 64 -12.96 10.50 23.24
C GLY A 64 -13.70 9.73 22.16
N LYS A 65 -13.71 8.40 22.19
CA LYS A 65 -14.27 7.52 21.15
C LYS A 65 -15.71 7.87 20.77
N ARG A 66 -15.89 8.49 19.59
CA ARG A 66 -17.19 8.74 18.97
C ARG A 66 -17.74 7.47 18.32
N ASP A 67 -19.07 7.35 18.17
CA ASP A 67 -19.69 6.26 17.42
C ASP A 67 -19.47 6.38 15.90
N LEU A 68 -19.62 5.26 15.17
CA LEU A 68 -19.42 5.23 13.74
C LEU A 68 -20.30 6.23 12.95
N PRO A 69 -21.58 6.44 13.28
CA PRO A 69 -22.41 7.48 12.65
C PRO A 69 -21.89 8.90 12.86
N ALA A 70 -21.37 9.22 14.06
CA ALA A 70 -20.79 10.54 14.33
C ALA A 70 -19.47 10.74 13.57
N LEU A 71 -18.64 9.70 13.46
CA LEU A 71 -17.42 9.72 12.64
C LEU A 71 -17.74 9.90 11.16
N ALA A 72 -18.77 9.22 10.64
CA ALA A 72 -19.21 9.38 9.26
C ALA A 72 -19.63 10.82 8.95
N ARG A 73 -20.43 11.45 9.83
CA ARG A 73 -20.79 12.88 9.71
C ARG A 73 -19.56 13.78 9.73
N ALA A 74 -18.59 13.50 10.62
CA ALA A 74 -17.37 14.30 10.72
C ALA A 74 -16.49 14.19 9.45
N VAL A 75 -16.47 13.03 8.79
CA VAL A 75 -15.83 12.84 7.48
C VAL A 75 -16.51 13.70 6.43
N ASP A 76 -17.86 13.71 6.39
CA ASP A 76 -18.64 14.52 5.43
C ASP A 76 -18.41 16.00 5.63
N ASP A 77 -18.47 16.48 6.90
CA ASP A 77 -18.23 17.86 7.27
C ASP A 77 -16.82 18.33 6.89
N LEU A 78 -15.82 17.48 7.10
CA LEU A 78 -14.43 17.80 6.74
C LEU A 78 -14.22 17.79 5.24
N SER A 79 -14.83 16.86 4.51
CA SER A 79 -14.80 16.81 3.05
C SER A 79 -15.44 18.05 2.44
N PHE A 80 -16.60 18.48 2.98
CA PHE A 80 -17.26 19.72 2.56
C PHE A 80 -16.38 20.94 2.83
N ALA A 81 -15.77 21.04 4.02
CA ALA A 81 -14.88 22.15 4.38
C ALA A 81 -13.66 22.26 3.44
N LEU A 82 -13.05 21.12 3.08
CA LEU A 82 -11.95 21.07 2.09
C LEU A 82 -12.40 21.50 0.69
N GLY A 83 -13.58 21.05 0.26
CA GLY A 83 -14.17 21.47 -1.02
C GLY A 83 -14.43 22.98 -1.06
N PHE A 84 -14.94 23.55 0.02
CA PHE A 84 -15.17 24.99 0.14
C PHE A 84 -13.85 25.78 0.15
N ALA A 85 -12.83 25.34 0.89
CA ALA A 85 -11.52 25.97 0.91
C ALA A 85 -10.88 26.00 -0.48
N SER A 86 -11.05 24.93 -1.27
CA SER A 86 -10.55 24.85 -2.65
C SER A 86 -11.32 25.73 -3.65
N SER A 87 -12.64 25.91 -3.46
CA SER A 87 -13.47 26.69 -4.37
C SER A 87 -13.32 28.20 -4.15
N LYS A 88 -13.20 28.65 -2.90
CA LYS A 88 -13.16 30.07 -2.53
C LYS A 88 -11.80 30.75 -2.75
N GLY A 89 -10.73 29.97 -2.84
CA GLY A 89 -9.36 30.45 -3.02
C GLY A 89 -8.64 29.81 -4.21
N SER A 90 -9.35 29.24 -5.19
CA SER A 90 -8.74 28.46 -6.26
C SER A 90 -7.69 29.23 -7.09
N THR A 91 -7.74 30.55 -7.10
CA THR A 91 -6.73 31.44 -7.72
C THR A 91 -5.50 31.66 -6.83
N GLU A 92 -5.62 31.45 -5.53
CA GLU A 92 -4.54 31.67 -4.54
C GLU A 92 -3.79 30.38 -4.15
N LEU A 93 -4.41 29.18 -4.37
CA LEU A 93 -3.75 27.93 -4.08
C LEU A 93 -2.57 27.66 -5.00
N THR A 94 -1.43 27.29 -4.44
CA THR A 94 -0.30 26.80 -5.23
C THR A 94 -0.61 25.45 -5.87
N ALA A 95 0.18 25.00 -6.84
CA ALA A 95 0.06 23.64 -7.40
C ALA A 95 0.23 22.57 -6.32
N GLY A 96 1.11 22.81 -5.33
CA GLY A 96 1.30 21.95 -4.19
C GLY A 96 0.06 21.85 -3.30
N ASP A 97 -0.58 22.99 -3.00
CA ASP A 97 -1.78 23.01 -2.17
C ASP A 97 -2.95 22.31 -2.86
N ARG A 98 -3.10 22.48 -4.17
CA ARG A 98 -4.11 21.76 -4.96
C ARG A 98 -3.92 20.24 -4.89
N ARG A 99 -2.67 19.75 -5.00
CA ARG A 99 -2.37 18.31 -4.84
C ARG A 99 -2.64 17.84 -3.41
N ARG A 100 -2.32 18.64 -2.41
CA ARG A 100 -2.59 18.38 -1.00
C ARG A 100 -4.09 18.24 -0.72
N VAL A 101 -4.91 19.16 -1.23
CA VAL A 101 -6.38 19.10 -1.13
C VAL A 101 -6.93 17.85 -1.80
N ALA A 102 -6.47 17.53 -3.02
CA ALA A 102 -6.88 16.32 -3.72
C ALA A 102 -6.53 15.05 -2.94
N PHE A 103 -5.34 15.00 -2.34
CA PHE A 103 -4.91 13.90 -1.49
C PHE A 103 -5.83 13.75 -0.26
N LEU A 104 -6.08 14.82 0.49
CA LEU A 104 -6.96 14.80 1.66
C LEU A 104 -8.39 14.37 1.30
N GLN A 105 -8.94 14.84 0.18
CA GLN A 105 -10.27 14.45 -0.30
C GLN A 105 -10.31 12.94 -0.63
N ALA A 106 -9.29 12.40 -1.28
CA ALA A 106 -9.22 10.99 -1.60
C ALA A 106 -9.10 10.12 -0.32
N GLN A 107 -8.33 10.59 0.67
CA GLN A 107 -8.23 9.94 1.98
C GLN A 107 -9.59 9.93 2.73
N LEU A 108 -10.35 11.04 2.68
CA LEU A 108 -11.68 11.11 3.29
C LEU A 108 -12.70 10.24 2.55
N THR A 109 -12.60 10.11 1.23
CA THR A 109 -13.41 9.15 0.46
C THR A 109 -13.16 7.71 0.93
N ALA A 110 -11.91 7.36 1.14
CA ALA A 110 -11.53 6.05 1.66
C ALA A 110 -12.05 5.84 3.10
N ALA A 111 -11.86 6.82 3.99
CA ALA A 111 -12.36 6.79 5.36
C ALA A 111 -13.89 6.60 5.39
N ARG A 112 -14.64 7.35 4.55
CA ARG A 112 -16.08 7.21 4.42
C ARG A 112 -16.49 5.82 3.96
N THR A 113 -15.80 5.30 2.94
CA THR A 113 -16.06 3.94 2.41
C THR A 113 -15.83 2.91 3.51
N ARG A 114 -14.73 3.02 4.25
CA ARG A 114 -14.44 2.07 5.34
C ARG A 114 -15.47 2.15 6.46
N LEU A 115 -15.89 3.35 6.85
CA LEU A 115 -16.95 3.54 7.85
C LEU A 115 -18.30 2.92 7.43
N ARG A 116 -18.68 3.04 6.15
CA ARG A 116 -19.88 2.35 5.60
C ARG A 116 -19.75 0.83 5.78
N MET A 117 -18.59 0.27 5.46
CA MET A 117 -18.32 -1.16 5.64
C MET A 117 -18.36 -1.57 7.11
N MET A 118 -17.79 -0.78 8.01
CA MET A 118 -17.85 -1.01 9.47
C MET A 118 -19.30 -0.96 10.01
N GLN A 119 -20.17 -0.20 9.36
CA GLN A 119 -21.60 -0.12 9.65
C GLN A 119 -22.41 -1.27 9.03
N GLY A 120 -21.76 -2.22 8.38
CA GLY A 120 -22.36 -3.43 7.82
C GLY A 120 -22.78 -3.32 6.35
N GLU A 121 -22.45 -2.24 5.66
CA GLU A 121 -22.72 -2.14 4.23
C GLU A 121 -21.85 -3.13 3.44
N LYS A 122 -22.49 -3.88 2.54
CA LYS A 122 -21.80 -4.83 1.67
C LYS A 122 -21.57 -4.19 0.31
N LEU A 123 -20.31 -3.89 0.03
CA LEU A 123 -19.89 -3.38 -1.28
C LEU A 123 -19.44 -4.55 -2.18
N SER A 124 -19.58 -4.40 -3.50
CA SER A 124 -18.89 -5.28 -4.43
C SER A 124 -17.37 -5.12 -4.27
N PHE A 125 -16.60 -6.11 -4.69
CA PHE A 125 -15.13 -6.05 -4.62
C PHE A 125 -14.59 -4.83 -5.37
N GLU A 126 -15.19 -4.53 -6.53
CA GLU A 126 -14.81 -3.41 -7.39
C GLU A 126 -15.21 -2.06 -6.77
N ASP A 127 -16.42 -1.93 -6.19
CA ASP A 127 -16.86 -0.69 -5.54
C ASP A 127 -16.07 -0.41 -4.26
N GLU A 128 -15.74 -1.48 -3.52
CA GLU A 128 -14.86 -1.41 -2.35
C GLU A 128 -13.47 -0.91 -2.74
N ALA A 129 -12.87 -1.52 -3.77
CA ALA A 129 -11.55 -1.14 -4.27
C ALA A 129 -11.51 0.31 -4.76
N GLU A 130 -12.51 0.73 -5.52
CA GLU A 130 -12.63 2.10 -6.00
C GLU A 130 -12.78 3.10 -4.85
N GLY A 131 -13.64 2.78 -3.88
CA GLY A 131 -13.87 3.64 -2.74
C GLY A 131 -12.68 3.76 -1.79
N LEU A 132 -11.93 2.67 -1.56
CA LEU A 132 -10.79 2.64 -0.64
C LEU A 132 -9.49 3.11 -1.29
N PHE A 133 -9.22 2.64 -2.52
CA PHE A 133 -7.92 2.82 -3.16
C PHE A 133 -7.96 3.76 -4.38
N GLY A 134 -9.14 4.27 -4.74
CA GLY A 134 -9.30 5.22 -5.85
C GLY A 134 -9.14 4.57 -7.23
N VAL A 135 -9.22 3.25 -7.33
CA VAL A 135 -9.08 2.49 -8.57
C VAL A 135 -10.09 1.34 -8.62
N ARG A 136 -10.81 1.26 -9.74
CA ARG A 136 -11.69 0.14 -10.02
C ARG A 136 -10.94 -0.94 -10.80
N PRO A 137 -10.71 -2.14 -10.23
CA PRO A 137 -9.98 -3.19 -10.91
C PRO A 137 -10.80 -3.80 -12.05
N VAL A 138 -10.13 -4.16 -13.14
CA VAL A 138 -10.72 -4.96 -14.22
C VAL A 138 -10.34 -6.42 -13.99
N LEU A 139 -11.32 -7.23 -13.58
CA LEU A 139 -11.11 -8.63 -13.29
C LEU A 139 -11.18 -9.46 -14.58
N LYS A 140 -10.18 -10.31 -14.80
CA LYS A 140 -10.13 -11.21 -15.95
C LYS A 140 -10.71 -12.57 -15.57
N PRO A 141 -11.40 -13.27 -16.49
CA PRO A 141 -11.80 -14.67 -16.28
C PRO A 141 -10.59 -15.54 -15.96
N LEU A 142 -10.72 -16.51 -15.05
CA LEU A 142 -9.62 -17.40 -14.67
C LEU A 142 -8.99 -18.13 -15.86
N SER A 143 -9.82 -18.53 -16.84
CA SER A 143 -9.33 -19.18 -18.08
C SER A 143 -8.34 -18.32 -18.89
N SER A 144 -8.30 -17.00 -18.69
CA SER A 144 -7.31 -16.14 -19.34
C SER A 144 -5.89 -16.37 -18.82
N TYR A 145 -5.74 -17.09 -17.71
CA TYR A 145 -4.44 -17.42 -17.10
C TYR A 145 -3.93 -18.83 -17.50
N ASP A 146 -4.76 -19.66 -18.15
CA ASP A 146 -4.40 -21.02 -18.55
C ASP A 146 -3.15 -21.10 -19.46
N PRO A 147 -2.91 -20.16 -20.41
CA PRO A 147 -1.67 -20.16 -21.20
C PRO A 147 -0.40 -20.01 -20.36
N TYR A 148 -0.47 -19.29 -19.23
CA TYR A 148 0.66 -19.14 -18.30
C TYR A 148 0.90 -20.42 -17.50
N LEU A 149 -0.16 -21.15 -17.12
CA LEU A 149 -0.04 -22.47 -16.50
C LEU A 149 0.67 -23.45 -17.43
N ALA A 150 0.32 -23.48 -18.73
CA ALA A 150 0.99 -24.32 -19.71
C ALA A 150 2.49 -23.96 -19.86
N LYS A 151 2.85 -22.67 -19.86
CA LYS A 151 4.24 -22.23 -19.87
C LYS A 151 5.00 -22.71 -18.62
N ILE A 152 4.37 -22.61 -17.44
CA ILE A 152 4.96 -23.07 -16.18
C ILE A 152 5.12 -24.59 -16.18
N GLU A 153 4.16 -25.33 -16.71
CA GLU A 153 4.25 -26.78 -16.83
C GLU A 153 5.47 -27.23 -17.63
N ALA A 154 5.78 -26.53 -18.72
CA ALA A 154 6.99 -26.79 -19.51
C ALA A 154 8.30 -26.52 -18.73
N LEU A 155 8.29 -25.58 -17.78
CA LEU A 155 9.45 -25.27 -16.93
C LEU A 155 9.66 -26.30 -15.81
N VAL A 156 8.60 -26.99 -15.36
CA VAL A 156 8.67 -28.00 -14.28
C VAL A 156 7.99 -29.29 -14.75
N PRO A 157 8.54 -29.99 -15.78
CA PRO A 157 7.98 -31.22 -16.28
C PRO A 157 8.00 -32.32 -15.21
N GLY A 158 7.10 -33.29 -15.34
CA GLY A 158 6.99 -34.43 -14.45
C GLY A 158 5.56 -34.86 -14.19
N ASP A 159 5.37 -35.90 -13.39
CA ASP A 159 4.07 -36.46 -13.03
C ASP A 159 3.47 -35.73 -11.82
N GLY A 160 2.13 -35.82 -11.69
CA GLY A 160 1.41 -35.25 -10.57
C GLY A 160 0.96 -33.80 -10.77
N PRO A 161 0.25 -33.23 -9.79
CA PRO A 161 -0.30 -31.87 -9.88
C PRO A 161 0.78 -30.82 -10.08
N LEU A 162 0.52 -29.84 -10.95
CA LEU A 162 1.47 -28.80 -11.31
C LEU A 162 1.98 -28.02 -10.07
N TRP A 163 1.07 -27.68 -9.15
CA TRP A 163 1.46 -26.97 -7.92
C TRP A 163 2.48 -27.74 -7.06
N GLN A 164 2.39 -29.08 -7.00
CA GLN A 164 3.36 -29.91 -6.25
C GLN A 164 4.74 -29.86 -6.92
N ARG A 165 4.77 -29.95 -8.24
CA ARG A 165 6.04 -29.88 -8.99
C ARG A 165 6.70 -28.52 -8.84
N VAL A 166 5.89 -27.44 -8.89
CA VAL A 166 6.35 -26.06 -8.68
C VAL A 166 6.85 -25.87 -7.24
N ASP A 167 6.11 -26.32 -6.23
CA ASP A 167 6.50 -26.16 -4.83
C ASP A 167 7.79 -26.96 -4.52
N ALA A 168 7.87 -28.19 -4.98
CA ALA A 168 9.06 -29.03 -4.84
C ALA A 168 10.29 -28.44 -5.57
N PHE A 169 10.11 -27.83 -6.74
CA PHE A 169 11.20 -27.17 -7.44
C PHE A 169 11.65 -25.90 -6.67
N ASN A 170 10.72 -25.08 -6.22
CA ASN A 170 10.99 -23.87 -5.44
C ASN A 170 11.64 -24.17 -4.09
N ASP A 171 11.33 -25.30 -3.45
CA ASP A 171 11.90 -25.69 -2.15
C ASP A 171 13.39 -26.03 -2.22
N ARG A 172 13.94 -26.27 -3.41
CA ARG A 172 15.37 -26.42 -3.63
C ARG A 172 16.17 -25.13 -3.35
N PHE A 173 15.48 -23.99 -3.29
CA PHE A 173 16.05 -22.67 -3.07
C PHE A 173 15.72 -22.11 -1.69
N ILE A 174 15.34 -22.97 -0.73
CA ILE A 174 15.14 -22.58 0.66
C ILE A 174 16.50 -22.20 1.27
N ILE A 175 16.57 -21.03 1.87
CA ILE A 175 17.73 -20.57 2.62
C ILE A 175 17.79 -21.34 3.93
N PRO A 176 18.91 -22.03 4.27
CA PRO A 176 19.10 -22.63 5.60
C PRO A 176 18.92 -21.58 6.71
N ALA A 177 18.27 -21.98 7.81
CA ALA A 177 17.91 -21.04 8.87
C ALA A 177 19.11 -20.30 9.48
N ASP A 178 20.25 -20.97 9.61
CA ASP A 178 21.52 -20.39 10.08
C ASP A 178 22.18 -19.45 9.07
N ARG A 179 21.75 -19.49 7.80
CA ARG A 179 22.21 -18.61 6.70
C ARG A 179 21.25 -17.47 6.40
N LEU A 180 20.03 -17.48 6.96
CA LEU A 180 18.99 -16.51 6.61
C LEU A 180 19.42 -15.08 6.88
N LYS A 181 19.99 -14.81 8.07
CA LYS A 181 20.39 -13.44 8.43
C LYS A 181 21.44 -12.84 7.47
N PRO A 182 22.58 -13.47 7.23
CA PRO A 182 23.59 -12.92 6.32
C PRO A 182 23.08 -12.76 4.88
N VAL A 183 22.21 -13.66 4.40
CA VAL A 183 21.59 -13.54 3.06
C VAL A 183 20.66 -12.32 3.00
N MET A 184 19.81 -12.13 4.00
CA MET A 184 18.91 -10.97 4.06
C MET A 184 19.68 -9.63 4.17
N GLU A 185 20.70 -9.59 5.03
CA GLU A 185 21.54 -8.38 5.19
C GLU A 185 22.27 -8.02 3.90
N ALA A 186 22.80 -9.00 3.17
CA ALA A 186 23.45 -8.77 1.87
C ALA A 186 22.44 -8.26 0.81
N ALA A 187 21.25 -8.83 0.76
CA ALA A 187 20.21 -8.36 -0.16
C ALA A 187 19.78 -6.91 0.15
N ILE A 188 19.53 -6.60 1.42
CA ILE A 188 19.14 -5.23 1.84
C ILE A 188 20.26 -4.24 1.53
N ALA A 189 21.52 -4.61 1.82
CA ALA A 189 22.67 -3.74 1.55
C ALA A 189 22.81 -3.41 0.06
N GLU A 190 22.58 -4.37 -0.84
CA GLU A 190 22.63 -4.13 -2.28
C GLU A 190 21.44 -3.30 -2.76
N CYS A 191 20.20 -3.56 -2.28
CA CYS A 191 19.03 -2.71 -2.56
C CYS A 191 19.32 -1.26 -2.14
N ARG A 192 19.88 -1.06 -0.93
CA ARG A 192 20.27 0.26 -0.40
C ARG A 192 21.32 0.93 -1.28
N ARG A 193 22.38 0.23 -1.62
CA ARG A 193 23.47 0.76 -2.47
C ARG A 193 22.95 1.27 -3.81
N ARG A 194 22.06 0.49 -4.46
CA ARG A 194 21.46 0.83 -5.75
C ARG A 194 20.53 2.04 -5.61
N THR A 195 19.71 2.08 -4.58
CA THR A 195 18.82 3.21 -4.33
C THR A 195 19.59 4.50 -4.08
N MET A 196 20.66 4.46 -3.24
CA MET A 196 21.48 5.63 -2.93
C MET A 196 22.26 6.19 -4.12
N ALA A 197 22.44 5.42 -5.17
CA ALA A 197 23.04 5.93 -6.41
C ALA A 197 22.13 6.95 -7.14
N HIS A 198 20.83 6.98 -6.82
CA HIS A 198 19.83 7.80 -7.50
C HIS A 198 18.99 8.68 -6.57
N ILE A 199 18.75 8.24 -5.33
CA ILE A 199 17.95 8.97 -4.33
C ILE A 199 18.83 9.32 -3.13
N ALA A 200 18.91 10.61 -2.81
CA ALA A 200 19.60 11.07 -1.62
C ALA A 200 18.79 10.71 -0.37
N LEU A 201 19.39 9.93 0.53
CA LEU A 201 18.78 9.54 1.80
C LEU A 201 19.38 10.37 2.96
N PRO A 202 18.62 10.62 4.05
CA PRO A 202 19.16 11.23 5.26
C PRO A 202 20.36 10.44 5.80
N ALA A 203 21.38 11.14 6.31
CA ALA A 203 22.61 10.50 6.78
C ALA A 203 22.41 9.63 8.04
N ASP A 204 21.35 9.88 8.80
CA ASP A 204 20.96 9.19 10.03
C ASP A 204 19.88 8.10 9.81
N GLU A 205 19.56 7.82 8.52
CA GLU A 205 18.58 6.76 8.20
C GLU A 205 19.09 5.40 8.65
N ARG A 206 18.19 4.59 9.17
CA ARG A 206 18.52 3.26 9.68
C ARG A 206 17.29 2.35 9.76
N PHE A 207 17.55 1.06 9.74
CA PHE A 207 16.55 0.05 10.04
C PHE A 207 17.10 -1.01 10.99
N THR A 208 16.20 -1.74 11.61
CA THR A 208 16.50 -2.97 12.37
C THR A 208 15.81 -4.13 11.68
N LEU A 209 16.51 -5.26 11.52
CA LEU A 209 15.97 -6.49 10.96
C LEU A 209 15.68 -7.49 12.08
N GLU A 210 14.46 -8.00 12.13
CA GLU A 210 14.03 -9.05 13.07
C GLU A 210 13.37 -10.21 12.33
N PHE A 211 13.55 -11.42 12.87
CA PHE A 211 12.84 -12.63 12.43
C PHE A 211 11.75 -12.97 13.44
N VAL A 212 10.53 -13.17 12.94
CA VAL A 212 9.34 -13.38 13.78
C VAL A 212 8.55 -14.59 13.30
N THR A 213 7.63 -15.06 14.15
CA THR A 213 6.67 -16.13 13.84
C THR A 213 5.25 -15.73 14.24
N GLY A 214 4.24 -16.51 13.85
CA GLY A 214 2.85 -16.27 14.22
C GLY A 214 2.21 -15.09 13.52
N LYS A 215 2.63 -14.78 12.28
CA LYS A 215 2.12 -13.65 11.49
C LYS A 215 1.39 -14.13 10.23
N SER A 216 0.39 -13.35 9.78
CA SER A 216 -0.33 -13.61 8.52
C SER A 216 0.43 -13.11 7.29
N TRP A 217 1.38 -12.20 7.45
CA TRP A 217 2.22 -11.62 6.40
C TRP A 217 3.62 -12.27 6.35
N SER A 218 4.37 -12.06 5.27
CA SER A 218 5.73 -12.61 5.07
C SER A 218 6.85 -11.62 5.42
N GLY A 219 6.63 -10.33 5.25
CA GLY A 219 7.49 -9.23 5.65
C GLY A 219 6.64 -8.06 6.08
N TYR A 220 7.20 -7.16 6.86
CA TYR A 220 6.53 -5.94 7.31
C TYR A 220 7.53 -4.87 7.69
N ASN A 221 7.24 -3.62 7.32
CA ASN A 221 8.01 -2.45 7.71
C ASN A 221 7.23 -1.62 8.72
N TRP A 222 7.72 -1.54 9.93
CA TRP A 222 7.23 -0.63 10.97
C TRP A 222 8.01 0.66 10.92
N TYR A 223 7.49 1.68 10.23
CA TYR A 223 8.10 3.00 10.26
C TYR A 223 7.88 3.69 11.61
N LYS A 224 8.98 4.12 12.25
CA LYS A 224 8.98 4.68 13.60
C LYS A 224 9.13 6.22 13.63
N GLY A 225 9.22 6.85 12.45
CA GLY A 225 9.63 8.23 12.34
C GLY A 225 11.15 8.42 12.47
N ASN A 226 11.61 9.63 12.21
CA ASN A 226 13.04 9.99 12.28
C ASN A 226 13.93 9.06 11.43
N ALA A 227 13.51 8.84 10.19
CA ALA A 227 14.18 7.99 9.20
C ALA A 227 14.54 6.59 9.73
N THR A 228 13.70 6.02 10.61
CA THR A 228 13.95 4.74 11.27
C THR A 228 12.82 3.75 11.01
N SER A 229 13.17 2.52 10.62
CA SER A 229 12.23 1.40 10.48
C SER A 229 12.65 0.18 11.27
N LEU A 230 11.65 -0.62 11.69
CA LEU A 230 11.82 -2.00 12.09
C LEU A 230 11.26 -2.88 10.96
N ILE A 231 12.14 -3.64 10.30
CA ILE A 231 11.76 -4.60 9.27
C ILE A 231 11.67 -5.98 9.90
N GLN A 232 10.51 -6.61 9.80
CA GLN A 232 10.28 -7.95 10.32
C GLN A 232 10.05 -8.94 9.18
N VAL A 233 10.69 -10.10 9.25
CA VAL A 233 10.55 -11.21 8.31
C VAL A 233 9.93 -12.40 9.05
N ASN A 234 8.78 -12.86 8.56
CA ASN A 234 8.08 -14.01 9.13
C ASN A 234 8.73 -15.32 8.65
N THR A 235 9.09 -16.18 9.61
CA THR A 235 9.75 -17.46 9.38
C THR A 235 8.87 -18.67 9.67
N ASP A 236 7.54 -18.50 9.79
CA ASP A 236 6.58 -19.63 9.93
C ASP A 236 6.65 -20.61 8.75
N LEU A 237 7.05 -20.11 7.60
CA LEU A 237 7.34 -20.89 6.40
C LEU A 237 8.79 -20.63 5.98
N PRO A 238 9.47 -21.65 5.45
CA PRO A 238 10.84 -21.49 4.95
C PRO A 238 10.95 -20.35 3.94
N VAL A 239 11.98 -19.50 4.09
CA VAL A 239 12.24 -18.37 3.19
C VAL A 239 13.07 -18.87 2.01
N ARG A 240 12.58 -18.66 0.79
CA ARG A 240 13.27 -18.99 -0.45
C ARG A 240 14.18 -17.86 -0.89
N LEU A 241 15.27 -18.17 -1.59
CA LEU A 241 16.32 -17.22 -1.97
C LEU A 241 15.78 -15.97 -2.69
N SER A 242 14.85 -16.14 -3.64
CA SER A 242 14.22 -15.03 -4.35
C SER A 242 13.55 -14.00 -3.43
N ARG A 243 13.10 -14.44 -2.25
CA ARG A 243 12.46 -13.54 -1.28
C ARG A 243 13.43 -12.61 -0.56
N ALA A 244 14.74 -12.90 -0.59
CA ALA A 244 15.72 -12.05 0.07
C ALA A 244 15.81 -10.67 -0.60
N VAL A 245 15.94 -10.62 -1.93
CA VAL A 245 15.93 -9.36 -2.70
C VAL A 245 14.53 -8.74 -2.67
N ASP A 246 13.47 -9.55 -2.87
CA ASP A 246 12.10 -9.05 -2.87
C ASP A 246 11.77 -8.34 -1.55
N LEU A 247 11.99 -8.98 -0.40
CA LEU A 247 11.73 -8.37 0.90
C LEU A 247 12.70 -7.22 1.21
N GLY A 248 13.98 -7.38 0.87
CA GLY A 248 14.99 -6.34 1.09
C GLY A 248 14.69 -5.05 0.35
N CYS A 249 14.27 -5.13 -0.91
CA CYS A 249 13.89 -3.95 -1.69
C CYS A 249 12.48 -3.45 -1.30
N HIS A 250 11.51 -4.34 -1.14
CA HIS A 250 10.12 -3.98 -0.85
C HIS A 250 9.96 -3.30 0.53
N GLU A 251 10.50 -3.93 1.58
CA GLU A 251 10.41 -3.36 2.93
C GLU A 251 11.44 -2.23 3.14
N GLY A 252 12.59 -2.31 2.44
CA GLY A 252 13.71 -1.40 2.59
C GLY A 252 13.82 -0.38 1.47
N TYR A 253 14.62 -0.69 0.45
CA TYR A 253 15.17 0.26 -0.53
C TYR A 253 14.96 -0.19 -1.98
N PRO A 254 14.17 0.54 -2.81
CA PRO A 254 13.52 1.84 -2.56
C PRO A 254 12.08 1.75 -2.03
N GLY A 255 11.69 0.67 -1.35
CA GLY A 255 10.33 0.38 -0.93
C GLY A 255 9.82 1.21 0.25
N HIS A 256 9.09 0.55 1.17
CA HIS A 256 8.35 1.22 2.25
C HIS A 256 9.20 2.12 3.15
N HIS A 257 10.44 1.71 3.49
CA HIS A 257 11.34 2.53 4.30
C HIS A 257 11.64 3.87 3.61
N VAL A 258 12.04 3.84 2.34
CA VAL A 258 12.38 5.05 1.57
C VAL A 258 11.15 5.93 1.34
N LEU A 259 10.01 5.34 1.00
CA LEU A 259 8.75 6.08 0.83
C LEU A 259 8.40 6.86 2.10
N ASN A 260 8.30 6.16 3.24
CA ASN A 260 7.91 6.80 4.50
C ASN A 260 8.90 7.88 4.93
N MET A 261 10.19 7.61 4.78
CA MET A 261 11.26 8.56 5.10
C MET A 261 11.20 9.82 4.23
N LEU A 262 10.96 9.68 2.91
CA LEU A 262 10.85 10.83 2.00
C LEU A 262 9.58 11.64 2.28
N LEU A 263 8.45 10.99 2.56
CA LEU A 263 7.22 11.67 2.97
C LEU A 263 7.42 12.44 4.27
N GLU A 264 8.07 11.83 5.27
CA GLU A 264 8.39 12.53 6.52
C GLU A 264 9.31 13.72 6.28
N ALA A 265 10.45 13.51 5.61
CA ALA A 265 11.45 14.54 5.42
C ALA A 265 10.94 15.72 4.58
N ARG A 266 10.24 15.45 3.48
CA ARG A 266 9.84 16.49 2.51
C ARG A 266 8.50 17.13 2.81
N LEU A 267 7.54 16.37 3.36
CA LEU A 267 6.18 16.85 3.58
C LEU A 267 5.90 17.14 5.05
N SER A 268 6.03 16.15 5.92
CA SER A 268 5.74 16.35 7.35
C SER A 268 6.71 17.36 7.99
N LYS A 269 8.02 17.13 7.92
CA LYS A 269 9.03 18.02 8.47
C LYS A 269 9.32 19.23 7.58
N GLY A 270 9.43 19.01 6.26
CA GLY A 270 9.86 20.06 5.33
C GLY A 270 8.80 21.12 5.06
N LYS A 271 7.51 20.75 5.08
CA LYS A 271 6.37 21.64 4.80
C LYS A 271 5.40 21.80 5.96
N GLY A 272 5.56 21.05 7.06
CA GLY A 272 4.60 21.03 8.17
C GLY A 272 3.27 20.34 7.81
N TRP A 273 3.23 19.50 6.78
CA TRP A 273 2.02 18.80 6.35
C TRP A 273 1.74 17.60 7.26
N VAL A 274 0.99 17.85 8.32
CA VAL A 274 0.77 16.89 9.41
C VAL A 274 0.03 15.63 8.98
N GLU A 275 -0.76 15.67 7.92
CA GLU A 275 -1.47 14.52 7.38
C GLU A 275 -0.57 13.36 6.98
N PHE A 276 0.72 13.61 6.72
CA PHE A 276 1.71 12.57 6.43
C PHE A 276 2.33 11.95 7.68
N THR A 277 1.86 12.31 8.88
CA THR A 277 2.22 11.64 10.13
C THR A 277 1.32 10.46 10.46
N VAL A 278 0.22 10.28 9.74
CA VAL A 278 -0.72 9.17 9.88
C VAL A 278 -0.85 8.41 8.58
N TYR A 279 -0.84 7.08 8.64
CA TYR A 279 -1.01 6.23 7.48
C TYR A 279 -2.18 5.25 7.72
N PRO A 280 -3.40 5.56 7.23
CA PRO A 280 -4.48 4.60 7.21
C PRO A 280 -4.23 3.51 6.17
N LEU A 281 -4.33 2.24 6.57
CA LEU A 281 -4.07 1.09 5.71
C LEU A 281 -5.04 1.02 4.52
N PHE A 282 -6.32 1.27 4.76
CA PHE A 282 -7.35 1.24 3.72
C PHE A 282 -7.48 2.62 3.08
N SER A 283 -6.51 2.98 2.25
CA SER A 283 -6.43 4.31 1.62
C SER A 283 -5.71 4.26 0.26
N PRO A 284 -5.89 5.28 -0.60
CA PRO A 284 -5.15 5.38 -1.86
C PRO A 284 -3.64 5.37 -1.69
N GLN A 285 -3.14 5.80 -0.54
CA GLN A 285 -1.71 5.76 -0.21
C GLN A 285 -1.16 4.33 -0.20
N SER A 286 -1.97 3.34 0.20
CA SER A 286 -1.54 1.94 0.21
C SER A 286 -1.31 1.38 -1.19
N LEU A 287 -2.13 1.78 -2.17
CA LEU A 287 -1.89 1.36 -3.56
C LEU A 287 -0.56 1.92 -4.08
N ILE A 288 -0.26 3.18 -3.75
CA ILE A 288 1.02 3.80 -4.10
C ILE A 288 2.17 3.10 -3.38
N ALA A 289 2.05 2.86 -2.08
CA ALA A 289 3.08 2.25 -1.25
C ALA A 289 3.43 0.83 -1.72
N GLU A 290 2.42 -0.04 -1.89
CA GLU A 290 2.61 -1.41 -2.35
C GLU A 290 3.09 -1.47 -3.80
N GLY A 291 2.48 -0.66 -4.67
CA GLY A 291 2.85 -0.59 -6.08
C GLY A 291 4.28 -0.13 -6.28
N SER A 292 4.69 0.92 -5.59
CA SER A 292 6.05 1.45 -5.68
C SER A 292 7.09 0.53 -5.02
N ALA A 293 6.76 -0.11 -3.90
CA ALA A 293 7.65 -1.07 -3.26
C ALA A 293 7.94 -2.29 -4.16
N ASN A 294 6.89 -2.82 -4.83
CA ASN A 294 7.05 -3.92 -5.77
C ASN A 294 7.81 -3.51 -7.06
N TYR A 295 7.46 -2.36 -7.67
CA TYR A 295 8.19 -1.88 -8.84
C TYR A 295 9.63 -1.48 -8.51
N GLY A 296 9.88 -1.04 -7.31
CA GLY A 296 11.22 -0.70 -6.81
C GLY A 296 12.21 -1.85 -6.93
N ILE A 297 11.75 -3.10 -6.84
CA ILE A 297 12.58 -4.29 -7.06
C ILE A 297 13.09 -4.32 -8.50
N GLU A 298 12.19 -4.14 -9.47
CA GLU A 298 12.51 -4.16 -10.90
C GLU A 298 13.37 -2.95 -11.30
N LEU A 299 13.10 -1.80 -10.71
CA LEU A 299 13.87 -0.58 -10.94
C LEU A 299 15.30 -0.68 -10.38
N ALA A 300 15.46 -1.27 -9.19
CA ALA A 300 16.77 -1.49 -8.59
C ALA A 300 17.59 -2.56 -9.29
N PHE A 301 16.94 -3.56 -9.91
CA PHE A 301 17.59 -4.68 -10.59
C PHE A 301 16.98 -4.88 -11.98
N PRO A 302 17.31 -4.01 -12.95
CA PRO A 302 16.76 -4.11 -14.30
C PRO A 302 17.29 -5.36 -15.04
N GLY A 303 16.45 -5.98 -15.85
CA GLY A 303 16.79 -7.12 -16.68
C GLY A 303 17.29 -8.32 -15.86
N ASP A 304 18.47 -8.83 -16.21
CA ASP A 304 19.09 -10.00 -15.56
C ASP A 304 19.89 -9.67 -14.30
N GLU A 305 19.94 -8.41 -13.86
CA GLU A 305 20.82 -7.98 -12.78
C GLU A 305 20.46 -8.60 -11.43
N LYS A 306 19.16 -8.85 -11.17
CA LYS A 306 18.71 -9.55 -9.96
C LYS A 306 19.34 -10.94 -9.90
N ARG A 307 19.18 -11.73 -10.96
CA ARG A 307 19.73 -13.08 -11.05
C ARG A 307 21.26 -13.07 -10.96
N ALA A 308 21.91 -12.13 -11.65
CA ALA A 308 23.38 -12.01 -11.61
C ALA A 308 23.88 -11.75 -10.19
N PHE A 309 23.25 -10.84 -9.45
CA PHE A 309 23.55 -10.58 -8.04
C PHE A 309 23.27 -11.79 -7.16
N GLU A 310 22.11 -12.42 -7.31
CA GLU A 310 21.75 -13.62 -6.54
C GLU A 310 22.80 -14.73 -6.72
N VAL A 311 23.16 -15.03 -7.99
CA VAL A 311 24.16 -16.08 -8.30
C VAL A 311 25.54 -15.73 -7.77
N ALA A 312 25.98 -14.48 -7.91
CA ALA A 312 27.31 -14.06 -7.48
C ALA A 312 27.45 -13.95 -5.94
N THR A 313 26.37 -13.60 -5.25
CA THR A 313 26.42 -13.23 -3.81
C THR A 313 25.54 -14.11 -2.94
N LEU A 314 24.24 -14.22 -3.24
CA LEU A 314 23.29 -14.84 -2.32
C LEU A 314 23.36 -16.37 -2.36
N TYR A 315 23.53 -16.99 -3.53
CA TYR A 315 23.69 -18.43 -3.63
C TYR A 315 24.89 -18.96 -2.80
N PRO A 316 26.11 -18.37 -2.92
CA PRO A 316 27.24 -18.75 -2.07
C PRO A 316 26.97 -18.55 -0.57
N LEU A 317 26.38 -17.41 -0.19
CA LEU A 317 26.03 -17.12 1.21
C LEU A 317 25.04 -18.14 1.77
N ALA A 318 24.04 -18.54 0.98
CA ALA A 318 23.06 -19.54 1.34
C ALA A 318 23.60 -20.98 1.27
N GLY A 319 24.76 -21.20 0.63
CA GLY A 319 25.30 -22.55 0.37
C GLY A 319 24.46 -23.32 -0.65
N LEU A 320 23.81 -22.63 -1.59
CA LEU A 320 22.97 -23.22 -2.63
C LEU A 320 23.72 -23.34 -3.96
N ASP A 321 23.36 -24.35 -4.78
CA ASP A 321 23.89 -24.56 -6.11
C ASP A 321 23.17 -23.69 -7.13
N PRO A 322 23.85 -22.77 -7.88
CA PRO A 322 23.23 -21.87 -8.83
C PRO A 322 22.87 -22.51 -10.19
N LYS A 323 23.13 -23.81 -10.41
CA LYS A 323 22.93 -24.46 -11.72
C LYS A 323 21.53 -24.30 -12.32
N ASP A 324 20.50 -24.21 -11.49
CA ASP A 324 19.11 -24.03 -11.89
C ASP A 324 18.62 -22.57 -11.73
N ALA A 325 19.49 -21.60 -11.44
CA ALA A 325 19.12 -20.21 -11.19
C ALA A 325 18.33 -19.57 -12.34
N ALA A 326 18.77 -19.79 -13.60
CA ALA A 326 18.06 -19.26 -14.76
C ALA A 326 16.66 -19.86 -14.93
N ARG A 327 16.50 -21.17 -14.65
CA ARG A 327 15.20 -21.84 -14.70
C ARG A 327 14.29 -21.38 -13.56
N TYR A 328 14.88 -21.15 -12.38
CA TYR A 328 14.15 -20.62 -11.23
C TYR A 328 13.61 -19.21 -11.51
N ASP A 329 14.45 -18.33 -12.05
CA ASP A 329 14.07 -16.99 -12.44
C ASP A 329 12.95 -16.99 -13.52
N ALA A 330 13.08 -17.82 -14.56
CA ALA A 330 12.04 -17.98 -15.59
C ALA A 330 10.72 -18.50 -15.01
N LEU A 331 10.76 -19.38 -14.00
CA LEU A 331 9.58 -19.86 -13.30
C LEU A 331 8.91 -18.75 -12.49
N LEU A 332 9.68 -17.98 -11.73
CA LEU A 332 9.17 -16.85 -10.96
C LEU A 332 8.53 -15.78 -11.86
N GLU A 333 9.15 -15.49 -13.01
CA GLU A 333 8.60 -14.58 -14.01
C GLU A 333 7.24 -15.08 -14.55
N ALA A 334 7.17 -16.37 -14.89
CA ALA A 334 5.93 -16.96 -15.38
C ALA A 334 4.84 -16.98 -14.29
N GLN A 335 5.20 -17.19 -13.01
CA GLN A 335 4.26 -17.12 -11.88
C GLN A 335 3.74 -15.70 -11.65
N ARG A 336 4.55 -14.64 -11.86
CA ARG A 336 4.07 -13.24 -11.77
C ARG A 336 2.90 -12.96 -12.70
N ALA A 337 2.88 -13.56 -13.89
CA ALA A 337 1.77 -13.41 -14.85
C ALA A 337 0.44 -13.97 -14.35
N LEU A 338 0.46 -14.83 -13.32
CA LEU A 338 -0.75 -15.38 -12.67
C LEU A 338 -1.30 -14.48 -11.54
N ALA A 339 -0.59 -13.41 -11.16
CA ALA A 339 -0.95 -12.59 -9.98
C ALA A 339 -2.38 -12.05 -10.03
N GLY A 340 -2.88 -11.70 -11.23
CA GLY A 340 -4.25 -11.20 -11.41
C GLY A 340 -5.35 -12.23 -11.11
N ALA A 341 -5.07 -13.53 -11.19
CA ALA A 341 -6.02 -14.58 -10.85
C ALA A 341 -6.49 -14.48 -9.39
N ARG A 342 -5.58 -14.05 -8.48
CA ARG A 342 -5.91 -13.83 -7.08
C ARG A 342 -7.04 -12.81 -6.88
N PHE A 343 -7.10 -11.75 -7.70
CA PHE A 343 -8.14 -10.72 -7.59
C PHE A 343 -9.50 -11.28 -7.96
N THR A 344 -9.55 -12.05 -9.05
CA THR A 344 -10.78 -12.72 -9.49
C THR A 344 -11.27 -13.73 -8.43
N ILE A 345 -10.37 -14.58 -7.91
CA ILE A 345 -10.72 -15.54 -6.86
C ILE A 345 -11.21 -14.82 -5.59
N ALA A 346 -10.54 -13.74 -5.17
CA ALA A 346 -10.96 -12.96 -4.01
C ALA A 346 -12.34 -12.32 -4.23
N SER A 347 -12.61 -11.73 -5.41
CA SER A 347 -13.91 -11.15 -5.75
C SER A 347 -15.03 -12.22 -5.75
N GLU A 348 -14.80 -13.37 -6.39
CA GLU A 348 -15.78 -14.48 -6.44
C GLU A 348 -16.10 -15.00 -5.03
N TYR A 349 -15.09 -15.17 -4.20
CA TYR A 349 -15.23 -15.65 -2.83
C TYR A 349 -15.93 -14.63 -1.92
N LEU A 350 -15.47 -13.40 -1.89
CA LEU A 350 -16.00 -12.35 -1.01
C LEU A 350 -17.43 -11.94 -1.37
N SER A 351 -17.85 -12.15 -2.63
CA SER A 351 -19.22 -11.96 -3.07
C SER A 351 -20.13 -13.20 -2.83
N GLY A 352 -19.57 -14.30 -2.30
CA GLY A 352 -20.30 -15.54 -2.03
C GLY A 352 -20.66 -16.35 -3.28
N ARG A 353 -20.06 -16.07 -4.45
CA ARG A 353 -20.28 -16.86 -5.68
C ARG A 353 -19.56 -18.21 -5.64
N ILE A 354 -18.48 -18.32 -4.88
CA ILE A 354 -17.79 -19.59 -4.60
C ILE A 354 -17.62 -19.79 -3.11
N THR A 355 -17.49 -21.07 -2.68
CA THR A 355 -17.22 -21.41 -1.27
C THR A 355 -15.75 -21.21 -0.92
N LYS A 356 -15.44 -21.26 0.38
CA LYS A 356 -14.06 -21.19 0.86
C LYS A 356 -13.18 -22.31 0.31
N GLU A 357 -13.73 -23.52 0.26
CA GLU A 357 -13.04 -24.70 -0.28
C GLU A 357 -12.76 -24.55 -1.77
N GLN A 358 -13.70 -24.00 -2.53
CA GLN A 358 -13.51 -23.68 -3.95
C GLN A 358 -12.46 -22.60 -4.14
N ALA A 359 -12.46 -21.54 -3.31
CA ALA A 359 -11.46 -20.48 -3.34
C ALA A 359 -10.05 -21.03 -3.04
N ILE A 360 -9.94 -21.94 -2.06
CA ILE A 360 -8.66 -22.60 -1.75
C ILE A 360 -8.20 -23.47 -2.93
N ALA A 361 -9.09 -24.27 -3.53
CA ALA A 361 -8.74 -25.10 -4.68
C ALA A 361 -8.30 -24.28 -5.90
N LEU A 362 -9.01 -23.18 -6.21
CA LEU A 362 -8.63 -22.25 -7.27
C LEU A 362 -7.30 -21.55 -6.96
N THR A 363 -7.08 -21.16 -5.71
CA THR A 363 -5.81 -20.57 -5.28
C THR A 363 -4.65 -21.56 -5.40
N GLN A 364 -4.86 -22.86 -5.11
CA GLN A 364 -3.85 -23.88 -5.40
C GLN A 364 -3.54 -23.97 -6.91
N THR A 365 -4.57 -23.95 -7.74
CA THR A 365 -4.42 -24.09 -9.20
C THR A 365 -3.70 -22.91 -9.81
N TYR A 366 -4.13 -21.68 -9.54
CA TYR A 366 -3.62 -20.47 -10.17
C TYR A 366 -2.49 -19.80 -9.37
N GLY A 367 -2.41 -20.03 -8.07
CA GLY A 367 -1.30 -19.59 -7.23
C GLY A 367 -0.12 -20.56 -7.19
N LEU A 368 -0.32 -21.80 -7.67
CA LEU A 368 0.69 -22.87 -7.70
C LEU A 368 1.35 -23.09 -6.33
N VAL A 369 0.53 -23.20 -5.30
CA VAL A 369 0.96 -23.30 -3.90
C VAL A 369 0.31 -24.51 -3.22
N SER A 370 0.89 -24.95 -2.11
CA SER A 370 0.30 -26.01 -1.27
C SER A 370 -1.08 -25.62 -0.72
N ALA A 371 -1.91 -26.60 -0.33
CA ALA A 371 -3.21 -26.34 0.29
C ALA A 371 -3.12 -25.42 1.51
N LYS A 372 -2.06 -25.59 2.32
CA LYS A 372 -1.80 -24.74 3.51
C LYS A 372 -1.58 -23.29 3.10
N ARG A 373 -0.74 -23.04 2.09
CA ARG A 373 -0.48 -21.67 1.56
C ARG A 373 -1.72 -21.09 0.88
N ALA A 374 -2.49 -21.88 0.14
CA ALA A 374 -3.74 -21.47 -0.47
C ALA A 374 -4.76 -21.03 0.59
N ALA A 375 -4.94 -21.82 1.65
CA ALA A 375 -5.81 -21.46 2.77
C ALA A 375 -5.36 -20.16 3.47
N GLN A 376 -4.06 -19.96 3.65
CA GLN A 376 -3.51 -18.71 4.19
C GLN A 376 -3.78 -17.51 3.26
N THR A 377 -3.65 -17.68 1.94
CA THR A 377 -3.96 -16.64 0.95
C THR A 377 -5.46 -16.28 0.96
N VAL A 378 -6.34 -17.27 1.09
CA VAL A 378 -7.79 -17.01 1.21
C VAL A 378 -8.10 -16.29 2.53
N ALA A 379 -7.52 -16.72 3.65
CA ALA A 379 -7.66 -16.03 4.95
C ALA A 379 -7.14 -14.57 4.90
N PHE A 380 -6.04 -14.32 4.18
CA PHE A 380 -5.58 -12.96 3.93
C PHE A 380 -6.62 -12.14 3.15
N SER A 381 -7.26 -12.74 2.13
CA SER A 381 -8.33 -12.08 1.38
C SER A 381 -9.60 -11.86 2.21
N GLU A 382 -9.90 -12.71 3.20
CA GLU A 382 -10.97 -12.49 4.19
C GLU A 382 -10.69 -11.26 5.06
N GLN A 383 -9.46 -11.13 5.54
CA GLN A 383 -9.05 -10.05 6.45
C GLN A 383 -8.91 -8.71 5.73
N TYR A 384 -8.24 -8.70 4.59
CA TYR A 384 -7.81 -7.47 3.89
C TYR A 384 -8.67 -7.14 2.67
N ARG A 385 -9.53 -8.05 2.24
CA ARG A 385 -10.51 -7.88 1.17
C ARG A 385 -9.89 -7.33 -0.13
N SER A 386 -10.41 -6.23 -0.66
CA SER A 386 -9.90 -5.60 -1.89
C SER A 386 -8.48 -5.03 -1.79
N TYR A 387 -7.89 -4.95 -0.59
CA TYR A 387 -6.49 -4.56 -0.42
C TYR A 387 -5.51 -5.37 -1.29
N VAL A 388 -5.88 -6.62 -1.59
CA VAL A 388 -5.04 -7.52 -2.41
C VAL A 388 -4.67 -6.96 -3.78
N ILE A 389 -5.45 -5.99 -4.33
CA ILE A 389 -5.15 -5.37 -5.63
C ILE A 389 -3.88 -4.51 -5.59
N ASN A 390 -3.52 -3.98 -4.42
CA ASN A 390 -2.39 -3.05 -4.27
C ASN A 390 -1.07 -3.69 -4.72
N TYR A 391 -0.91 -4.99 -4.50
CA TYR A 391 0.31 -5.73 -4.86
C TYR A 391 0.52 -5.89 -6.36
N GLY A 392 -0.55 -6.06 -7.14
CA GLY A 392 -0.47 -6.30 -8.59
C GLY A 392 -0.89 -5.08 -9.40
N LEU A 393 -2.13 -4.60 -9.22
CA LEU A 393 -2.62 -3.42 -9.96
C LEU A 393 -1.79 -2.17 -9.63
N GLY A 394 -1.42 -1.98 -8.35
CA GLY A 394 -0.53 -0.90 -7.94
C GLY A 394 0.83 -0.97 -8.62
N LEU A 395 1.44 -2.17 -8.67
CA LEU A 395 2.69 -2.43 -9.40
C LEU A 395 2.56 -2.04 -10.88
N ASP A 396 1.50 -2.51 -11.57
CA ASP A 396 1.31 -2.24 -13.00
C ASP A 396 1.13 -0.75 -13.27
N MET A 397 0.42 -0.02 -12.41
CA MET A 397 0.21 1.42 -12.53
C MET A 397 1.51 2.21 -12.32
N VAL A 398 2.29 1.87 -11.29
CA VAL A 398 3.59 2.53 -11.01
C VAL A 398 4.57 2.22 -12.13
N ARG A 399 4.66 0.96 -12.58
CA ARG A 399 5.49 0.56 -13.73
C ARG A 399 5.15 1.39 -14.95
N ALA A 400 3.89 1.41 -15.36
CA ALA A 400 3.44 2.15 -16.53
C ALA A 400 3.76 3.64 -16.44
N PHE A 401 3.64 4.25 -15.24
CA PHE A 401 4.00 5.65 -15.03
C PHE A 401 5.51 5.88 -15.16
N VAL A 402 6.32 5.09 -14.45
CA VAL A 402 7.77 5.28 -14.42
C VAL A 402 8.42 4.97 -15.78
N GLU A 403 7.95 3.94 -16.47
CA GLU A 403 8.51 3.54 -17.77
C GLU A 403 8.17 4.53 -18.90
N ARG A 404 7.13 5.35 -18.77
CA ARG A 404 6.89 6.47 -19.69
C ARG A 404 8.00 7.51 -19.69
N ALA A 405 8.84 7.57 -18.64
CA ALA A 405 10.03 8.43 -18.63
C ALA A 405 11.12 7.99 -19.64
N GLY A 406 10.92 6.88 -20.33
CA GLY A 406 11.85 6.36 -21.34
C GLY A 406 12.71 5.19 -20.84
N PRO A 407 13.65 4.71 -21.68
CA PRO A 407 14.46 3.55 -21.35
C PRO A 407 15.59 3.83 -20.36
N ASP A 408 15.99 5.11 -20.22
CA ASP A 408 17.15 5.51 -19.43
C ASP A 408 16.90 5.41 -17.92
N THR A 409 17.91 5.01 -17.19
CA THR A 409 17.85 4.75 -15.75
C THR A 409 17.52 6.01 -14.95
N ASP A 410 18.21 7.13 -15.16
CA ASP A 410 18.04 8.34 -14.35
C ASP A 410 16.63 8.98 -14.47
N PRO A 411 16.02 9.11 -15.67
CA PRO A 411 14.63 9.57 -15.77
C PRO A 411 13.64 8.67 -15.02
N ARG A 412 13.82 7.33 -15.07
CA ARG A 412 12.97 6.38 -14.35
C ARG A 412 13.09 6.55 -12.82
N TRP A 413 14.31 6.68 -12.29
CA TRP A 413 14.51 6.93 -10.87
C TRP A 413 13.94 8.27 -10.43
N LYS A 414 14.04 9.33 -11.24
CA LYS A 414 13.37 10.62 -10.96
C LYS A 414 11.86 10.51 -10.94
N ALA A 415 11.27 9.74 -11.88
CA ALA A 415 9.85 9.47 -11.90
C ALA A 415 9.42 8.67 -10.66
N MET A 416 10.18 7.65 -10.28
CA MET A 416 9.95 6.88 -9.05
C MET A 416 10.05 7.75 -7.80
N GLU A 417 11.09 8.57 -7.67
CA GLU A 417 11.26 9.50 -6.56
C GLU A 417 10.07 10.46 -6.45
N TRP A 418 9.54 10.96 -7.58
CA TRP A 418 8.35 11.79 -7.60
C TRP A 418 7.12 11.05 -7.05
N VAL A 419 6.94 9.76 -7.42
CA VAL A 419 5.84 8.92 -6.92
C VAL A 419 5.89 8.78 -5.40
N ILE A 420 7.07 8.48 -4.84
CA ILE A 420 7.22 8.11 -3.43
C ILE A 420 7.51 9.29 -2.49
N SER A 421 7.61 10.51 -3.00
CA SER A 421 8.00 11.68 -2.18
C SER A 421 6.96 12.79 -2.15
N GLY A 422 5.78 12.57 -2.72
CA GLY A 422 4.71 13.56 -2.81
C GLY A 422 3.35 13.02 -2.39
N PRO A 423 2.32 13.89 -2.36
CA PRO A 423 0.93 13.51 -2.12
C PRO A 423 0.35 12.82 -3.37
N THR A 424 0.96 11.72 -3.78
CA THR A 424 0.65 11.04 -5.03
C THR A 424 -0.61 10.20 -4.88
N LEU A 425 -1.50 10.32 -5.86
CA LEU A 425 -2.74 9.56 -5.98
C LEU A 425 -2.66 8.58 -7.16
N PRO A 426 -3.42 7.48 -7.15
CA PRO A 426 -3.52 6.57 -8.29
C PRO A 426 -3.90 7.27 -9.60
N SER A 427 -4.77 8.29 -9.53
CA SER A 427 -5.13 9.10 -10.70
C SER A 427 -3.98 9.90 -11.31
N ASP A 428 -2.94 10.22 -10.54
CA ASP A 428 -1.75 10.90 -11.04
C ASP A 428 -0.89 9.96 -11.91
N LEU A 429 -0.94 8.66 -11.64
CA LEU A 429 -0.21 7.63 -12.40
C LEU A 429 -0.81 7.40 -13.80
N LEU A 430 -2.04 7.83 -14.05
CA LEU A 430 -2.75 7.66 -15.32
C LEU A 430 -2.51 8.80 -16.32
N ARG A 431 -1.89 9.89 -15.89
CA ARG A 431 -1.63 11.11 -16.68
C ARG A 431 -0.38 11.04 -17.52
#